data_bb2f3b3190bfe15c2877cfaebd60ebcd
#
_entry.id   bb2f3b3190bfe15c2877cfaebd60ebcd
#
_cell.length_a   1.000
_cell.length_b   1.000
_cell.length_c   1.000
_cell.angle_alpha   90.00
_cell.angle_beta   90.00
_cell.angle_gamma   90.00
#
_symmetry.space_group_name_H-M   'P 1'
#
loop_
_entity.id
_entity.type
_entity.pdbx_description
1 polymer ?
#
loop_
_entity_poly.entity_id
_entity_poly.type
_entity_poly.pdbx_seq_one_letter_code
_entity_poly.pdbx_strand_id
1 'polypeptide(L)'
;VSTIYLPEDRRTLLPDLLSDNYCSLLQNKDCITFAMEFNYNMDDNKIDNHSICFYNAMVNIKRNFVYEEDDLLQNSDYQLLLNVTKHIKPEIQDSHDVIAHWMIYMNSVSADKLASYKTGVFRVVSKKEEANAGHETGDSNIKKSVGLWTNMSGSYELYSDELNTRHDVLNVSSYVHVTSPIRRVVDIVNQIYFFSHIFLFSLTEDCSKFVERFEMRIPQLNDDVKAIRKVQSECDLLYACKNDDTVLETQYDGYVFNKKYENNQFTYSVFLKSLNKISFFRSNDEIEEHEIRKFKLFLFDRENSGHRKIRLALV
;
A
#
# COMPACT_ATOMS: atom_id res chain seq x y z
N VAL A 1 -11.52 -1.38 8.30
CA VAL A 1 -10.41 -0.54 7.83
C VAL A 1 -9.80 -1.12 6.57
N SER A 2 -9.21 -2.30 6.64
CA SER A 2 -8.69 -3.05 5.48
C SER A 2 -8.64 -4.55 5.79
N THR A 3 -8.54 -5.36 4.75
CA THR A 3 -8.18 -6.78 4.90
C THR A 3 -6.84 -6.89 5.63
N ILE A 4 -6.73 -7.85 6.55
CA ILE A 4 -5.50 -8.17 7.28
C ILE A 4 -4.95 -9.46 6.71
N TYR A 5 -3.70 -9.41 6.22
CA TYR A 5 -3.01 -10.57 5.68
C TYR A 5 -2.05 -11.11 6.73
N LEU A 6 -2.25 -12.34 7.12
CA LEU A 6 -1.40 -13.07 8.06
C LEU A 6 -0.74 -14.25 7.33
N PRO A 7 0.39 -14.79 7.81
CA PRO A 7 1.09 -15.87 7.11
C PRO A 7 0.25 -17.12 6.86
N GLU A 8 -0.65 -17.46 7.79
CA GLU A 8 -1.48 -18.67 7.72
C GLU A 8 -2.98 -18.37 7.51
N ASP A 9 -3.40 -17.08 7.51
CA ASP A 9 -4.82 -16.70 7.45
C ASP A 9 -5.00 -15.29 6.86
N ARG A 10 -6.22 -15.00 6.46
CA ARG A 10 -6.64 -13.71 5.94
C ARG A 10 -7.94 -13.28 6.61
N ARG A 11 -7.95 -12.07 7.17
CA ARG A 11 -9.17 -11.44 7.72
C ARG A 11 -9.70 -10.44 6.71
N THR A 12 -10.72 -10.84 5.97
CA THR A 12 -11.30 -10.05 4.88
C THR A 12 -12.04 -8.81 5.38
N LEU A 13 -12.00 -7.71 4.62
CA LEU A 13 -12.79 -6.50 4.89
C LEU A 13 -14.28 -6.75 4.68
N LEU A 14 -14.62 -7.39 3.57
CA LEU A 14 -15.98 -7.77 3.20
C LEU A 14 -16.21 -9.24 3.55
N PRO A 15 -17.47 -9.68 3.75
CA PRO A 15 -17.79 -11.09 3.85
C PRO A 15 -17.18 -11.89 2.68
N ASP A 16 -16.72 -13.10 2.92
CA ASP A 16 -16.01 -13.92 1.93
C ASP A 16 -16.84 -14.12 0.63
N LEU A 17 -18.16 -14.23 0.75
CA LEU A 17 -19.05 -14.31 -0.41
C LEU A 17 -18.92 -13.10 -1.34
N LEU A 18 -18.69 -11.91 -0.80
CA LEU A 18 -18.46 -10.70 -1.59
C LEU A 18 -17.01 -10.61 -2.05
N SER A 19 -16.04 -10.74 -1.12
CA SER A 19 -14.63 -10.55 -1.42
C SER A 19 -14.06 -11.59 -2.38
N ASP A 20 -14.49 -12.84 -2.27
CA ASP A 20 -13.89 -13.97 -2.99
C ASP A 20 -14.73 -14.44 -4.17
N ASN A 21 -15.98 -13.96 -4.28
CA ASN A 21 -16.88 -14.39 -5.35
C ASN A 21 -17.46 -13.20 -6.13
N TYR A 22 -18.42 -12.46 -5.56
CA TYR A 22 -19.19 -11.48 -6.35
C TYR A 22 -18.40 -10.25 -6.78
N CYS A 23 -17.48 -9.77 -5.94
CA CYS A 23 -16.67 -8.58 -6.22
C CYS A 23 -15.27 -8.92 -6.76
N SER A 24 -14.91 -10.21 -6.83
CA SER A 24 -13.60 -10.63 -7.33
C SER A 24 -13.62 -10.82 -8.84
N LEU A 25 -12.60 -10.31 -9.52
CA LEU A 25 -12.41 -10.43 -10.96
C LEU A 25 -11.90 -11.83 -11.32
N LEU A 26 -12.77 -12.83 -11.18
CA LEU A 26 -12.46 -14.23 -11.42
C LEU A 26 -12.69 -14.61 -12.89
N GLN A 27 -11.82 -15.48 -13.41
CA GLN A 27 -11.91 -15.99 -14.77
C GLN A 27 -13.29 -16.60 -15.07
N ASN A 28 -13.81 -16.33 -16.27
CA ASN A 28 -15.11 -16.74 -16.77
C ASN A 28 -16.32 -16.24 -15.97
N LYS A 29 -16.14 -15.11 -15.26
CA LYS A 29 -17.23 -14.44 -14.55
C LYS A 29 -17.49 -13.04 -15.10
N ASP A 30 -18.75 -12.64 -15.06
CA ASP A 30 -19.17 -11.27 -15.30
C ASP A 30 -19.11 -10.50 -13.99
N CYS A 31 -18.44 -9.33 -14.02
CA CYS A 31 -18.26 -8.48 -12.85
C CYS A 31 -18.60 -7.03 -13.19
N ILE A 32 -19.24 -6.34 -12.26
CA ILE A 32 -19.41 -4.89 -12.34
C ILE A 32 -18.11 -4.24 -11.85
N THR A 33 -17.56 -3.33 -12.66
CA THR A 33 -16.30 -2.64 -12.35
C THR A 33 -16.47 -1.14 -12.45
N PHE A 34 -15.68 -0.43 -11.64
CA PHE A 34 -15.37 0.98 -11.85
C PHE A 34 -14.15 1.05 -12.77
N ALA A 35 -14.33 1.63 -13.95
CA ALA A 35 -13.33 1.63 -15.02
C ALA A 35 -12.90 3.05 -15.40
N MET A 36 -11.65 3.16 -15.84
CA MET A 36 -11.08 4.32 -16.50
C MET A 36 -10.60 3.90 -17.89
N GLU A 37 -10.96 4.67 -18.90
CA GLU A 37 -10.54 4.47 -20.28
C GLU A 37 -9.88 5.74 -20.82
N PHE A 38 -8.92 5.58 -21.72
CA PHE A 38 -8.22 6.67 -22.40
C PHE A 38 -7.61 6.21 -23.72
N ASN A 39 -7.32 7.15 -24.60
CA ASN A 39 -6.61 6.92 -25.85
C ASN A 39 -5.09 7.11 -25.63
N TYR A 40 -4.31 6.20 -26.17
CA TYR A 40 -2.86 6.31 -26.24
C TYR A 40 -2.43 6.48 -27.71
N ASN A 41 -1.70 7.55 -28.00
CA ASN A 41 -1.16 7.80 -29.34
C ASN A 41 0.20 7.12 -29.46
N MET A 42 0.29 6.14 -30.39
CA MET A 42 1.52 5.36 -30.64
C MET A 42 2.59 6.17 -31.38
N ASP A 43 2.22 7.26 -32.09
CA ASP A 43 3.17 8.05 -32.89
C ASP A 43 4.02 8.97 -32.00
N ASP A 44 3.40 9.60 -31.02
CA ASP A 44 4.08 10.52 -30.08
C ASP A 44 4.27 9.94 -28.66
N ASN A 45 3.85 8.68 -28.45
CA ASN A 45 3.96 7.95 -27.19
C ASN A 45 3.32 8.68 -26.00
N LYS A 46 2.12 9.26 -26.20
CA LYS A 46 1.41 10.03 -25.18
C LYS A 46 -0.03 9.58 -24.97
N ILE A 47 -0.46 9.73 -23.74
CA ILE A 47 -1.88 9.59 -23.37
C ILE A 47 -2.59 10.89 -23.74
N ASP A 48 -3.72 10.78 -24.43
CA ASP A 48 -4.63 11.90 -24.64
C ASP A 48 -5.45 12.15 -23.37
N ASN A 49 -5.03 13.13 -22.58
CA ASN A 49 -5.68 13.48 -21.33
C ASN A 49 -7.16 13.92 -21.51
N HIS A 50 -7.54 14.40 -22.70
CA HIS A 50 -8.94 14.79 -22.99
C HIS A 50 -9.83 13.59 -23.25
N SER A 51 -9.27 12.45 -23.58
CA SER A 51 -10.00 11.20 -23.80
C SER A 51 -10.31 10.44 -22.51
N ILE A 52 -9.70 10.83 -21.37
CA ILE A 52 -9.89 10.11 -20.11
C ILE A 52 -11.33 10.19 -19.67
N CYS A 53 -11.96 9.04 -19.55
CA CYS A 53 -13.31 8.91 -19.03
C CYS A 53 -13.41 7.83 -17.95
N PHE A 54 -14.36 8.03 -17.03
CA PHE A 54 -14.67 7.08 -15.95
C PHE A 54 -16.11 6.62 -16.13
N TYR A 55 -16.33 5.32 -15.92
CA TYR A 55 -17.66 4.73 -16.02
C TYR A 55 -17.77 3.42 -15.27
N ASN A 56 -18.99 2.93 -15.11
CA ASN A 56 -19.23 1.58 -14.63
C ASN A 56 -19.40 0.64 -15.83
N ALA A 57 -18.72 -0.49 -15.80
CA ALA A 57 -18.78 -1.49 -16.84
C ALA A 57 -19.15 -2.86 -16.29
N MET A 58 -19.89 -3.62 -17.06
CA MET A 58 -19.98 -5.07 -16.92
C MET A 58 -18.84 -5.67 -17.73
N VAL A 59 -17.89 -6.34 -17.08
CA VAL A 59 -16.75 -6.98 -17.73
C VAL A 59 -16.81 -8.49 -17.57
N ASN A 60 -16.45 -9.22 -18.62
CA ASN A 60 -16.25 -10.66 -18.56
C ASN A 60 -14.76 -10.96 -18.53
N ILE A 61 -14.28 -11.56 -17.43
CA ILE A 61 -12.86 -11.86 -17.23
C ILE A 61 -12.52 -13.12 -18.04
N LYS A 62 -11.75 -12.96 -19.11
CA LYS A 62 -11.36 -14.08 -19.97
C LYS A 62 -10.31 -14.97 -19.34
N ARG A 63 -9.33 -14.36 -18.66
CA ARG A 63 -8.24 -15.09 -18.02
C ARG A 63 -7.66 -14.29 -16.84
N ASN A 64 -7.28 -15.02 -15.79
CA ASN A 64 -6.41 -14.52 -14.75
C ASN A 64 -5.00 -15.07 -14.98
N PHE A 65 -4.01 -14.20 -14.91
CA PHE A 65 -2.59 -14.54 -15.02
C PHE A 65 -1.91 -14.43 -13.65
N VAL A 66 -0.86 -15.22 -13.46
CA VAL A 66 0.08 -15.07 -12.36
C VAL A 66 1.24 -14.20 -12.84
N TYR A 67 1.81 -13.39 -11.94
CA TYR A 67 2.98 -12.59 -12.27
C TYR A 67 4.12 -13.47 -12.78
N GLU A 68 4.78 -13.04 -13.84
CA GLU A 68 5.94 -13.68 -14.48
C GLU A 68 5.70 -15.12 -14.99
N GLU A 69 4.45 -15.59 -15.08
CA GLU A 69 4.19 -16.89 -15.72
C GLU A 69 4.42 -16.84 -17.24
N ASP A 70 4.88 -17.95 -17.82
CA ASP A 70 5.22 -18.05 -19.25
C ASP A 70 4.06 -17.66 -20.17
N ASP A 71 2.83 -18.05 -19.80
CA ASP A 71 1.64 -17.75 -20.57
C ASP A 71 1.31 -16.23 -20.60
N LEU A 72 1.58 -15.51 -19.51
CA LEU A 72 1.49 -14.05 -19.49
C LEU A 72 2.57 -13.42 -20.38
N LEU A 73 3.81 -13.88 -20.25
CA LEU A 73 4.95 -13.33 -20.99
C LEU A 73 4.84 -13.56 -22.51
N GLN A 74 4.13 -14.60 -22.93
CA GLN A 74 3.86 -14.90 -24.34
C GLN A 74 2.57 -14.28 -24.87
N ASN A 75 1.73 -13.69 -24.00
CA ASN A 75 0.46 -13.08 -24.38
C ASN A 75 0.68 -11.79 -25.18
N SER A 76 0.09 -11.69 -26.39
CA SER A 76 0.25 -10.53 -27.29
C SER A 76 -0.25 -9.23 -26.69
N ASP A 77 -1.37 -9.27 -25.98
CA ASP A 77 -1.98 -8.07 -25.40
C ASP A 77 -1.14 -7.57 -24.22
N TYR A 78 -0.60 -8.48 -23.41
CA TYR A 78 0.35 -8.13 -22.37
C TYR A 78 1.65 -7.53 -22.94
N GLN A 79 2.19 -8.10 -24.02
CA GLN A 79 3.38 -7.57 -24.66
C GLN A 79 3.15 -6.15 -25.21
N LEU A 80 1.98 -5.89 -25.79
CA LEU A 80 1.58 -4.55 -26.21
C LEU A 80 1.52 -3.59 -25.02
N LEU A 81 0.86 -4.00 -23.92
CA LEU A 81 0.77 -3.20 -22.69
C LEU A 81 2.15 -2.92 -22.10
N LEU A 82 3.03 -3.92 -22.03
CA LEU A 82 4.40 -3.79 -21.54
C LEU A 82 5.20 -2.78 -22.39
N ASN A 83 5.07 -2.86 -23.71
CA ASN A 83 5.74 -1.94 -24.63
C ASN A 83 5.26 -0.50 -24.44
N VAL A 84 3.94 -0.28 -24.39
CA VAL A 84 3.36 1.04 -24.09
C VAL A 84 3.85 1.57 -22.74
N THR A 85 3.85 0.72 -21.72
CA THR A 85 4.29 1.12 -20.38
C THR A 85 5.78 1.49 -20.36
N LYS A 86 6.64 0.74 -21.05
CA LYS A 86 8.07 1.05 -21.17
C LYS A 86 8.36 2.34 -21.92
N HIS A 87 7.54 2.72 -22.92
CA HIS A 87 7.68 4.01 -23.59
C HIS A 87 7.36 5.18 -22.64
N ILE A 88 6.36 5.01 -21.77
CA ILE A 88 5.99 6.05 -20.78
C ILE A 88 7.00 6.06 -19.62
N LYS A 89 7.46 4.90 -19.19
CA LYS A 89 8.31 4.71 -18.02
C LYS A 89 9.38 3.64 -18.30
N PRO A 90 10.58 4.06 -18.81
CA PRO A 90 11.61 3.12 -19.24
C PRO A 90 12.19 2.19 -18.17
N GLU A 91 12.07 2.54 -16.89
CA GLU A 91 12.56 1.74 -15.77
C GLU A 91 11.70 0.52 -15.40
N ILE A 92 10.59 0.29 -16.08
CA ILE A 92 9.72 -0.88 -15.90
C ILE A 92 10.49 -2.17 -16.23
N GLN A 93 10.52 -3.12 -15.31
CA GLN A 93 11.28 -4.37 -15.44
C GLN A 93 10.39 -5.59 -15.64
N ASP A 94 9.34 -5.73 -14.85
CA ASP A 94 8.50 -6.92 -14.74
C ASP A 94 6.99 -6.61 -14.77
N SER A 95 6.18 -7.65 -14.69
CA SER A 95 4.72 -7.52 -14.72
C SER A 95 4.16 -6.84 -13.46
N HIS A 96 4.84 -6.95 -12.33
CA HIS A 96 4.52 -6.20 -11.12
C HIS A 96 4.63 -4.69 -11.34
N ASP A 97 5.71 -4.26 -11.97
CA ASP A 97 5.95 -2.85 -12.27
C ASP A 97 4.90 -2.30 -13.23
N VAL A 98 4.51 -3.09 -14.25
CA VAL A 98 3.43 -2.71 -15.19
C VAL A 98 2.13 -2.45 -14.46
N ILE A 99 1.68 -3.40 -13.65
CA ILE A 99 0.42 -3.27 -12.89
C ILE A 99 0.49 -2.13 -11.87
N ALA A 100 1.62 -2.00 -11.16
CA ALA A 100 1.84 -0.90 -10.22
C ALA A 100 1.77 0.47 -10.91
N HIS A 101 2.37 0.61 -12.10
CA HIS A 101 2.31 1.85 -12.88
C HIS A 101 0.87 2.26 -13.20
N TRP A 102 0.08 1.37 -13.78
CA TRP A 102 -1.30 1.67 -14.17
C TRP A 102 -2.22 1.86 -12.98
N MET A 103 -2.00 1.15 -11.89
CA MET A 103 -2.71 1.37 -10.62
C MET A 103 -2.41 2.76 -10.05
N ILE A 104 -1.14 3.19 -10.03
CA ILE A 104 -0.74 4.52 -9.57
C ILE A 104 -1.34 5.59 -10.48
N TYR A 105 -1.29 5.39 -11.80
CA TYR A 105 -1.86 6.32 -12.78
C TYR A 105 -3.36 6.51 -12.57
N MET A 106 -4.14 5.41 -12.47
CA MET A 106 -5.58 5.49 -12.20
C MET A 106 -5.87 6.23 -10.88
N ASN A 107 -5.14 5.92 -9.81
CA ASN A 107 -5.32 6.56 -8.51
C ASN A 107 -4.99 8.06 -8.55
N SER A 108 -3.95 8.46 -9.28
CA SER A 108 -3.57 9.88 -9.43
C SER A 108 -4.59 10.67 -10.28
N VAL A 109 -4.99 10.13 -11.42
CA VAL A 109 -6.02 10.76 -12.28
C VAL A 109 -7.36 10.85 -11.54
N SER A 110 -7.71 9.82 -10.78
CA SER A 110 -8.91 9.84 -9.91
C SER A 110 -8.81 10.93 -8.84
N ALA A 111 -7.62 11.15 -8.28
CA ALA A 111 -7.39 12.19 -7.28
C ALA A 111 -7.61 13.59 -7.88
N ASP A 112 -7.04 13.86 -9.06
CA ASP A 112 -7.22 15.13 -9.76
C ASP A 112 -8.72 15.38 -10.08
N LYS A 113 -9.42 14.32 -10.48
CA LYS A 113 -10.86 14.40 -10.75
C LYS A 113 -11.66 14.72 -9.49
N LEU A 114 -11.43 14.00 -8.38
CA LEU A 114 -12.11 14.27 -7.10
C LEU A 114 -11.77 15.66 -6.55
N ALA A 115 -10.51 16.10 -6.65
CA ALA A 115 -10.10 17.45 -6.25
C ALA A 115 -10.85 18.53 -7.03
N SER A 116 -11.09 18.35 -8.33
CA SER A 116 -11.85 19.28 -9.15
C SER A 116 -13.32 19.45 -8.71
N TYR A 117 -13.85 18.45 -8.01
CA TYR A 117 -15.17 18.48 -7.37
C TYR A 117 -15.11 18.81 -5.87
N LYS A 118 -13.94 19.18 -5.36
CA LYS A 118 -13.72 19.54 -3.94
C LYS A 118 -14.17 18.44 -2.98
N THR A 119 -13.89 17.19 -3.30
CA THR A 119 -14.31 16.02 -2.51
C THR A 119 -13.26 14.91 -2.55
N GLY A 120 -13.42 13.90 -1.70
CA GLY A 120 -12.57 12.70 -1.68
C GLY A 120 -11.69 12.57 -0.45
N VAL A 121 -11.15 11.37 -0.27
CA VAL A 121 -10.19 11.02 0.79
C VAL A 121 -8.83 10.75 0.18
N PHE A 122 -7.90 11.66 0.41
CA PHE A 122 -6.57 11.68 -0.19
C PHE A 122 -5.57 10.91 0.66
N ARG A 123 -4.61 10.26 0.01
CA ARG A 123 -3.46 9.64 0.65
C ARG A 123 -2.28 10.59 0.56
N VAL A 124 -2.01 11.31 1.63
CA VAL A 124 -0.92 12.30 1.71
C VAL A 124 0.34 11.65 2.27
N VAL A 125 1.45 11.85 1.61
CA VAL A 125 2.77 11.41 2.06
C VAL A 125 3.77 12.52 1.83
N SER A 126 4.23 13.15 2.90
CA SER A 126 5.31 14.14 2.85
C SER A 126 6.66 13.45 3.07
N LYS A 127 7.64 13.72 2.21
CA LYS A 127 9.03 13.36 2.50
C LYS A 127 9.47 14.19 3.71
N LYS A 128 9.78 13.53 4.81
CA LYS A 128 10.57 14.16 5.85
C LYS A 128 11.99 14.34 5.31
N GLU A 129 12.64 15.46 5.62
CA GLU A 129 14.03 15.73 5.20
C GLU A 129 15.00 14.61 5.62
N GLU A 130 14.69 13.91 6.71
CA GLU A 130 15.42 12.73 7.20
C GLU A 130 15.42 11.53 6.23
N ALA A 131 14.47 11.43 5.30
CA ALA A 131 14.45 10.36 4.30
C ALA A 131 15.59 10.48 3.25
N ASN A 132 16.29 11.61 3.21
CA ASN A 132 17.46 11.81 2.35
C ASN A 132 18.71 11.06 2.86
N ALA A 133 18.78 10.70 4.12
CA ALA A 133 19.93 9.98 4.71
C ALA A 133 20.05 8.54 4.18
N GLY A 134 18.96 7.90 3.72
CA GLY A 134 19.04 6.62 2.99
C GLY A 134 19.74 6.71 1.62
N HIS A 135 20.03 7.92 1.13
CA HIS A 135 20.80 8.11 -0.10
C HIS A 135 22.30 7.84 0.05
N GLU A 136 22.84 7.87 1.27
CA GLU A 136 24.27 7.63 1.51
C GLU A 136 24.64 6.14 1.53
N THR A 137 23.66 5.24 1.78
CA THR A 137 23.91 3.81 1.67
C THR A 137 23.79 3.37 0.21
N GLY A 138 24.85 2.86 -0.39
CA GLY A 138 24.86 2.31 -1.75
C GLY A 138 23.96 1.06 -1.96
N ASP A 139 23.27 0.60 -0.92
CA ASP A 139 22.45 -0.61 -0.91
C ASP A 139 21.02 -0.33 -1.41
N SER A 140 20.69 -0.83 -2.59
CA SER A 140 19.40 -0.65 -3.26
C SER A 140 18.23 -1.25 -2.45
N ASN A 141 18.45 -2.34 -1.70
CA ASN A 141 17.42 -2.99 -0.89
C ASN A 141 17.04 -2.14 0.33
N ILE A 142 18.01 -1.49 0.97
CA ILE A 142 17.75 -0.55 2.06
C ILE A 142 16.93 0.62 1.54
N LYS A 143 17.33 1.24 0.41
CA LYS A 143 16.59 2.35 -0.19
C LYS A 143 15.15 1.98 -0.52
N LYS A 144 14.93 0.82 -1.13
CA LYS A 144 13.60 0.30 -1.46
C LYS A 144 12.75 0.09 -0.20
N SER A 145 13.31 -0.53 0.83
CA SER A 145 12.59 -0.85 2.07
C SER A 145 12.27 0.37 2.92
N VAL A 146 13.21 1.31 3.05
CA VAL A 146 12.97 2.59 3.73
C VAL A 146 11.97 3.45 2.95
N GLY A 147 12.06 3.48 1.63
CA GLY A 147 11.09 4.15 0.76
C GLY A 147 9.67 3.57 0.91
N LEU A 148 9.54 2.26 0.94
CA LEU A 148 8.25 1.59 1.22
C LEU A 148 7.73 1.93 2.62
N TRP A 149 8.60 1.95 3.63
CA TRP A 149 8.22 2.34 5.00
C TRP A 149 7.73 3.78 5.06
N THR A 150 8.42 4.72 4.41
CA THR A 150 8.04 6.13 4.33
C THR A 150 6.70 6.30 3.63
N ASN A 151 6.50 5.59 2.51
CA ASN A 151 5.20 5.54 1.82
C ASN A 151 4.09 5.01 2.74
N MET A 152 4.39 4.02 3.56
CA MET A 152 3.44 3.49 4.54
C MET A 152 3.13 4.47 5.69
N SER A 153 3.97 5.46 5.97
CA SER A 153 3.78 6.44 7.04
C SER A 153 2.76 7.53 6.72
N GLY A 154 2.33 7.67 5.46
CA GLY A 154 1.35 8.67 5.07
C GLY A 154 0.00 8.54 5.77
N SER A 155 -0.80 9.61 5.72
CA SER A 155 -2.15 9.70 6.29
C SER A 155 -3.23 9.74 5.23
N TYR A 156 -4.45 9.39 5.62
CA TYR A 156 -5.66 9.69 4.87
C TYR A 156 -6.23 10.99 5.39
N GLU A 157 -6.60 11.88 4.48
CA GLU A 157 -7.15 13.19 4.80
C GLU A 157 -8.32 13.52 3.87
N LEU A 158 -9.37 14.12 4.41
CA LEU A 158 -10.47 14.66 3.59
C LEU A 158 -9.99 15.85 2.78
N TYR A 159 -10.56 16.01 1.60
CA TYR A 159 -10.32 17.20 0.80
C TYR A 159 -10.63 18.48 1.60
N SER A 160 -9.73 19.45 1.51
CA SER A 160 -9.94 20.84 1.88
C SER A 160 -9.16 21.73 0.92
N ASP A 161 -9.57 22.99 0.74
CA ASP A 161 -8.86 23.91 -0.15
C ASP A 161 -7.42 24.21 0.31
N GLU A 162 -7.10 23.92 1.58
CA GLU A 162 -5.76 24.08 2.18
C GLU A 162 -4.93 22.79 2.13
N LEU A 163 -5.53 21.66 1.76
CA LEU A 163 -4.86 20.35 1.78
C LEU A 163 -3.79 20.27 0.69
N ASN A 164 -2.56 19.97 1.10
CA ASN A 164 -1.54 19.55 0.17
C ASN A 164 -1.76 18.07 -0.19
N THR A 165 -2.38 17.80 -1.34
CA THR A 165 -2.75 16.46 -1.81
C THR A 165 -1.57 15.64 -2.33
N ARG A 166 -0.35 16.20 -2.32
CA ARG A 166 0.85 15.61 -2.91
C ARG A 166 1.27 14.31 -2.22
N HIS A 167 1.73 13.38 -3.03
CA HIS A 167 2.31 12.13 -2.58
C HIS A 167 3.79 12.07 -3.00
N ASP A 168 4.69 12.56 -2.13
CA ASP A 168 6.11 12.76 -2.47
C ASP A 168 6.86 11.49 -2.87
N VAL A 169 6.54 10.34 -2.24
CA VAL A 169 7.22 9.07 -2.54
C VAL A 169 6.89 8.55 -3.93
N LEU A 170 5.65 8.73 -4.39
CA LEU A 170 5.21 8.37 -5.75
C LEU A 170 5.51 9.48 -6.78
N ASN A 171 5.94 10.65 -6.30
CA ASN A 171 6.18 11.84 -7.09
C ASN A 171 4.98 12.26 -7.96
N VAL A 172 3.77 12.20 -7.36
CA VAL A 172 2.53 12.65 -7.99
C VAL A 172 1.94 13.83 -7.24
N SER A 173 1.27 14.74 -7.97
CA SER A 173 0.65 15.96 -7.43
C SER A 173 -0.50 15.67 -6.47
N SER A 174 -1.17 14.53 -6.68
CA SER A 174 -2.39 14.17 -5.97
C SER A 174 -2.57 12.65 -6.01
N TYR A 175 -3.06 12.06 -4.91
CA TYR A 175 -3.23 10.63 -4.85
C TYR A 175 -4.39 10.22 -3.94
N VAL A 176 -5.24 9.36 -4.48
CA VAL A 176 -6.31 8.67 -3.73
C VAL A 176 -6.20 7.17 -3.91
N HIS A 177 -6.96 6.41 -3.16
CA HIS A 177 -7.14 4.99 -3.41
C HIS A 177 -8.56 4.74 -3.94
N VAL A 178 -8.67 4.10 -5.12
CA VAL A 178 -9.95 3.68 -5.74
C VAL A 178 -9.87 2.27 -6.35
N THR A 179 -8.66 1.71 -6.48
CA THR A 179 -8.39 0.50 -7.26
C THR A 179 -8.55 -0.81 -6.52
N SER A 180 -8.85 -0.79 -5.21
CA SER A 180 -8.89 -2.00 -4.39
C SER A 180 -10.03 -2.01 -3.36
N PRO A 181 -11.31 -1.79 -3.76
CA PRO A 181 -12.45 -1.67 -2.83
C PRO A 181 -12.73 -2.95 -2.04
N ILE A 182 -12.38 -4.12 -2.54
CA ILE A 182 -12.56 -5.40 -1.84
C ILE A 182 -11.77 -5.45 -0.53
N ARG A 183 -10.62 -4.76 -0.48
CA ARG A 183 -9.66 -4.86 0.62
C ARG A 183 -9.37 -3.57 1.37
N ARG A 184 -9.89 -2.43 0.92
CA ARG A 184 -9.71 -1.13 1.60
C ARG A 184 -11.01 -0.34 1.59
N VAL A 185 -11.48 0.04 2.78
CA VAL A 185 -12.72 0.81 2.92
C VAL A 185 -12.63 2.20 2.27
N VAL A 186 -11.45 2.83 2.28
CA VAL A 186 -11.25 4.14 1.66
C VAL A 186 -11.50 4.12 0.14
N ASP A 187 -11.19 3.02 -0.53
CA ASP A 187 -11.48 2.85 -1.96
C ASP A 187 -12.99 2.84 -2.22
N ILE A 188 -13.76 2.16 -1.35
CA ILE A 188 -15.23 2.15 -1.43
C ILE A 188 -15.76 3.58 -1.28
N VAL A 189 -15.27 4.33 -0.29
CA VAL A 189 -15.72 5.70 -0.02
C VAL A 189 -15.37 6.62 -1.20
N ASN A 190 -14.17 6.54 -1.75
CA ASN A 190 -13.79 7.33 -2.92
C ASN A 190 -14.63 6.98 -4.16
N GLN A 191 -14.96 5.69 -4.36
CA GLN A 191 -15.90 5.32 -5.43
C GLN A 191 -17.30 5.87 -5.17
N ILE A 192 -17.79 5.91 -3.92
CA ILE A 192 -19.08 6.55 -3.58
C ILE A 192 -19.05 8.05 -3.94
N TYR A 193 -17.94 8.75 -3.69
CA TYR A 193 -17.81 10.15 -4.13
C TYR A 193 -17.85 10.28 -5.65
N PHE A 194 -17.25 9.36 -6.40
CA PHE A 194 -17.40 9.32 -7.86
C PHE A 194 -18.87 9.17 -8.25
N PHE A 195 -19.59 8.24 -7.64
CA PHE A 195 -21.01 8.02 -7.95
C PHE A 195 -21.87 9.22 -7.63
N SER A 196 -21.68 9.87 -6.49
CA SER A 196 -22.53 10.98 -6.06
C SER A 196 -22.21 12.30 -6.73
N HIS A 197 -20.92 12.65 -6.90
CA HIS A 197 -20.51 13.99 -7.36
C HIS A 197 -20.20 14.03 -8.85
N ILE A 198 -19.71 12.93 -9.44
CA ILE A 198 -19.27 12.91 -10.83
C ILE A 198 -20.34 12.27 -11.72
N PHE A 199 -20.92 11.14 -11.30
CA PHE A 199 -21.99 10.46 -12.02
C PHE A 199 -23.40 10.95 -11.61
N LEU A 200 -23.48 11.81 -10.58
CA LEU A 200 -24.71 12.42 -10.08
C LEU A 200 -25.78 11.41 -9.63
N PHE A 201 -25.35 10.26 -9.10
CA PHE A 201 -26.27 9.31 -8.50
C PHE A 201 -26.73 9.80 -7.13
N SER A 202 -28.04 9.69 -6.87
CA SER A 202 -28.58 9.94 -5.53
C SER A 202 -28.18 8.81 -4.58
N LEU A 203 -27.50 9.16 -3.48
CA LEU A 203 -27.20 8.21 -2.43
C LEU A 203 -28.44 7.89 -1.59
N THR A 204 -28.56 6.65 -1.13
CA THR A 204 -29.54 6.31 -0.12
C THR A 204 -29.17 6.94 1.23
N GLU A 205 -30.14 7.10 2.12
CA GLU A 205 -29.89 7.63 3.47
C GLU A 205 -28.85 6.81 4.24
N ASP A 206 -28.88 5.48 4.12
CA ASP A 206 -27.91 4.62 4.77
C ASP A 206 -26.49 4.77 4.20
N CYS A 207 -26.37 4.97 2.88
CA CYS A 207 -25.10 5.24 2.23
C CYS A 207 -24.52 6.59 2.69
N SER A 208 -25.34 7.63 2.77
CA SER A 208 -24.92 8.95 3.27
C SER A 208 -24.45 8.87 4.72
N LYS A 209 -25.20 8.20 5.59
CA LYS A 209 -24.80 7.96 6.97
C LYS A 209 -23.50 7.15 7.09
N PHE A 210 -23.27 6.21 6.18
CA PHE A 210 -22.02 5.45 6.15
C PHE A 210 -20.83 6.37 5.84
N VAL A 211 -20.95 7.22 4.81
CA VAL A 211 -19.90 8.17 4.44
C VAL A 211 -19.60 9.14 5.58
N GLU A 212 -20.64 9.78 6.18
CA GLU A 212 -20.47 10.69 7.32
C GLU A 212 -19.73 10.04 8.49
N ARG A 213 -20.12 8.80 8.86
CA ARG A 213 -19.43 8.06 9.94
C ARG A 213 -17.98 7.74 9.59
N PHE A 214 -17.71 7.46 8.33
CA PHE A 214 -16.35 7.20 7.86
C PHE A 214 -15.49 8.45 7.96
N GLU A 215 -15.99 9.61 7.50
CA GLU A 215 -15.30 10.91 7.56
C GLU A 215 -14.89 11.26 8.99
N MET A 216 -15.83 11.14 9.95
CA MET A 216 -15.56 11.39 11.37
C MET A 216 -14.47 10.47 11.94
N ARG A 217 -14.25 9.30 11.35
CA ARG A 217 -13.32 8.28 11.84
C ARG A 217 -11.99 8.22 11.09
N ILE A 218 -11.70 9.17 10.21
CA ILE A 218 -10.43 9.20 9.48
C ILE A 218 -9.19 9.23 10.41
N PRO A 219 -9.17 10.01 11.52
CA PRO A 219 -8.06 9.94 12.47
C PRO A 219 -7.85 8.52 13.01
N GLN A 220 -8.94 7.86 13.44
CA GLN A 220 -8.90 6.47 13.91
C GLN A 220 -8.48 5.49 12.81
N LEU A 221 -8.94 5.70 11.57
CA LEU A 221 -8.52 4.91 10.42
C LEU A 221 -7.00 4.94 10.22
N ASN A 222 -6.38 6.10 10.36
CA ASN A 222 -4.93 6.26 10.24
C ASN A 222 -4.18 5.47 11.31
N ASP A 223 -4.67 5.47 12.54
CA ASP A 223 -4.08 4.70 13.64
C ASP A 223 -4.30 3.20 13.47
N ASP A 224 -5.49 2.78 13.07
CA ASP A 224 -5.81 1.39 12.77
C ASP A 224 -4.94 0.83 11.66
N VAL A 225 -4.68 1.59 10.59
CA VAL A 225 -3.79 1.17 9.48
C VAL A 225 -2.37 0.95 9.97
N LYS A 226 -1.85 1.82 10.84
CA LYS A 226 -0.52 1.64 11.46
C LYS A 226 -0.48 0.40 12.35
N ALA A 227 -1.52 0.20 13.18
CA ALA A 227 -1.64 -0.95 14.07
C ALA A 227 -1.71 -2.28 13.29
N ILE A 228 -2.53 -2.35 12.23
CA ILE A 228 -2.64 -3.53 11.37
C ILE A 228 -1.28 -3.90 10.78
N ARG A 229 -0.54 -2.93 10.21
CA ARG A 229 0.78 -3.19 9.63
C ARG A 229 1.77 -3.71 10.65
N LYS A 230 1.75 -3.14 11.86
CA LYS A 230 2.61 -3.61 12.95
C LYS A 230 2.30 -5.07 13.29
N VAL A 231 1.02 -5.41 13.45
CA VAL A 231 0.58 -6.79 13.73
C VAL A 231 0.99 -7.74 12.60
N GLN A 232 0.78 -7.36 11.34
CA GLN A 232 1.19 -8.19 10.20
C GLN A 232 2.70 -8.46 10.22
N SER A 233 3.53 -7.42 10.42
CA SER A 233 4.99 -7.58 10.49
C SER A 233 5.43 -8.44 11.67
N GLU A 234 4.81 -8.30 12.85
CA GLU A 234 5.10 -9.13 14.02
C GLU A 234 4.68 -10.60 13.80
N CYS A 235 3.53 -10.85 13.16
CA CYS A 235 3.07 -12.20 12.81
C CYS A 235 4.00 -12.87 11.77
N ASP A 236 4.45 -12.11 10.77
CA ASP A 236 5.40 -12.60 9.77
C ASP A 236 6.74 -13.06 10.40
N LEU A 237 7.25 -12.28 11.37
CA LEU A 237 8.46 -12.63 12.09
C LEU A 237 8.24 -13.86 13.00
N LEU A 238 7.10 -13.93 13.71
CA LEU A 238 6.73 -15.08 14.52
C LEU A 238 6.64 -16.36 13.69
N TYR A 239 6.05 -16.25 12.50
CA TYR A 239 5.93 -17.37 11.58
C TYR A 239 7.29 -17.84 11.07
N ALA A 240 8.19 -16.91 10.75
CA ALA A 240 9.55 -17.25 10.38
C ALA A 240 10.28 -17.99 11.52
N CYS A 241 10.18 -17.50 12.76
CA CYS A 241 10.78 -18.16 13.93
C CYS A 241 10.17 -19.53 14.26
N LYS A 242 8.89 -19.75 13.91
CA LYS A 242 8.23 -21.06 14.12
C LYS A 242 8.71 -22.11 13.12
N ASN A 243 9.01 -21.69 11.89
CA ASN A 243 9.36 -22.61 10.81
C ASN A 243 10.87 -22.84 10.65
N ASP A 244 11.69 -21.99 11.27
CA ASP A 244 13.15 -22.07 11.19
C ASP A 244 13.77 -21.61 12.52
N ASP A 245 14.25 -22.58 13.30
CA ASP A 245 14.88 -22.35 14.61
C ASP A 245 16.17 -21.52 14.49
N THR A 246 16.82 -21.53 13.32
CA THR A 246 18.05 -20.76 13.08
C THR A 246 17.81 -19.25 13.10
N VAL A 247 16.56 -18.81 12.87
CA VAL A 247 16.17 -17.39 12.91
C VAL A 247 16.45 -16.76 14.28
N LEU A 248 16.26 -17.50 15.38
CA LEU A 248 16.53 -17.01 16.73
C LEU A 248 18.02 -17.11 17.13
N GLU A 249 18.80 -17.94 16.45
CA GLU A 249 20.23 -18.12 16.73
C GLU A 249 21.10 -17.15 15.93
N THR A 250 20.58 -16.65 14.82
CA THR A 250 21.32 -15.79 13.87
C THR A 250 21.44 -14.35 14.36
N GLN A 251 22.61 -13.76 14.13
CA GLN A 251 22.82 -12.31 14.23
C GLN A 251 22.58 -11.65 12.89
N TYR A 252 21.75 -10.59 12.89
CA TYR A 252 21.30 -9.90 11.71
C TYR A 252 21.95 -8.53 11.57
N ASP A 253 22.37 -8.19 10.35
CA ASP A 253 22.67 -6.81 10.01
C ASP A 253 21.36 -6.02 9.88
N GLY A 254 21.15 -5.07 10.79
CA GLY A 254 19.99 -4.21 10.85
C GLY A 254 20.34 -2.76 10.56
N TYR A 255 19.69 -2.17 9.57
CA TYR A 255 19.76 -0.74 9.28
C TYR A 255 18.78 0.01 10.18
N VAL A 256 19.32 0.93 11.01
CA VAL A 256 18.56 1.68 12.02
C VAL A 256 18.02 2.98 11.42
N PHE A 257 16.73 3.27 11.60
CA PHE A 257 16.09 4.49 11.10
C PHE A 257 14.81 4.83 11.88
N ASN A 258 14.21 6.00 11.62
CA ASN A 258 12.94 6.47 12.19
C ASN A 258 12.93 6.45 13.73
N LYS A 259 13.91 7.16 14.31
CA LYS A 259 14.00 7.37 15.76
C LYS A 259 12.82 8.17 16.29
N LYS A 260 12.26 7.71 17.40
CA LYS A 260 11.23 8.41 18.17
C LYS A 260 11.58 8.34 19.64
N TYR A 261 11.32 9.41 20.36
CA TYR A 261 11.45 9.45 21.82
C TYR A 261 10.07 9.56 22.45
N GLU A 262 9.63 8.51 23.11
CA GLU A 262 8.31 8.42 23.76
C GLU A 262 8.43 7.64 25.07
N ASN A 263 7.75 8.07 26.11
CA ASN A 263 7.74 7.40 27.41
C ASN A 263 9.14 7.14 28.02
N ASN A 264 10.04 8.11 27.91
CA ASN A 264 11.43 8.03 28.37
C ASN A 264 12.27 6.90 27.73
N GLN A 265 11.90 6.46 26.54
CA GLN A 265 12.65 5.47 25.75
C GLN A 265 12.75 5.90 24.29
N PHE A 266 13.87 5.58 23.68
CA PHE A 266 14.04 5.65 22.24
C PHE A 266 13.45 4.41 21.56
N THR A 267 12.68 4.64 20.51
CA THR A 267 12.15 3.57 19.65
C THR A 267 12.66 3.78 18.23
N TYR A 268 13.21 2.75 17.65
CA TYR A 268 13.77 2.73 16.29
C TYR A 268 13.04 1.73 15.42
N SER A 269 12.93 2.02 14.14
CA SER A 269 12.65 1.04 13.11
C SER A 269 13.98 0.45 12.63
N VAL A 270 14.05 -0.88 12.49
CA VAL A 270 15.26 -1.59 12.05
C VAL A 270 14.91 -2.50 10.88
N PHE A 271 15.53 -2.28 9.73
CA PHE A 271 15.42 -3.15 8.59
C PHE A 271 16.45 -4.27 8.68
N LEU A 272 15.99 -5.49 8.89
CA LEU A 272 16.82 -6.70 8.96
C LEU A 272 17.08 -7.22 7.54
N LYS A 273 18.29 -7.02 7.03
CA LYS A 273 18.64 -7.26 5.62
C LYS A 273 18.35 -8.68 5.13
N SER A 274 18.84 -9.68 5.84
CA SER A 274 18.72 -11.10 5.43
C SER A 274 17.30 -11.65 5.53
N LEU A 275 16.47 -11.06 6.41
CA LEU A 275 15.05 -11.42 6.53
C LEU A 275 14.16 -10.58 5.61
N ASN A 276 14.67 -9.49 5.04
CA ASN A 276 13.89 -8.51 4.29
C ASN A 276 12.64 -8.03 5.06
N LYS A 277 12.78 -7.81 6.38
CA LYS A 277 11.71 -7.45 7.30
C LYS A 277 12.09 -6.23 8.15
N ILE A 278 11.07 -5.45 8.51
CA ILE A 278 11.24 -4.34 9.45
C ILE A 278 10.73 -4.77 10.82
N SER A 279 11.54 -4.54 11.85
CA SER A 279 11.20 -4.76 13.25
C SER A 279 11.43 -3.49 14.07
N PHE A 280 11.00 -3.51 15.32
CA PHE A 280 11.14 -2.36 16.23
C PHE A 280 12.12 -2.69 17.35
N PHE A 281 13.01 -1.74 17.60
CA PHE A 281 13.98 -1.82 18.69
C PHE A 281 13.73 -0.69 19.68
N ARG A 282 13.86 -0.96 20.97
CA ARG A 282 13.74 0.01 22.04
C ARG A 282 15.01 0.04 22.87
N SER A 283 15.48 1.24 23.20
CA SER A 283 16.66 1.47 24.02
C SER A 283 16.41 2.63 25.00
N ASN A 284 17.07 2.55 26.16
CA ASN A 284 17.16 3.70 27.06
C ASN A 284 18.27 4.68 26.60
N ASP A 285 19.27 4.14 25.90
CA ASP A 285 20.37 4.91 25.34
C ASP A 285 20.07 5.32 23.91
N GLU A 286 20.51 6.50 23.53
CA GLU A 286 20.40 6.98 22.16
C GLU A 286 21.37 6.24 21.23
N ILE A 287 20.89 5.83 20.07
CA ILE A 287 21.67 5.20 19.01
C ILE A 287 21.56 6.08 17.78
N GLU A 288 22.65 6.22 17.05
CA GLU A 288 22.67 6.96 15.79
C GLU A 288 21.84 6.27 14.72
N GLU A 289 21.08 7.08 13.97
CA GLU A 289 20.30 6.60 12.82
C GLU A 289 21.21 6.43 11.60
N HIS A 290 20.70 5.68 10.65
CA HIS A 290 21.33 5.44 9.34
C HIS A 290 22.61 4.58 9.40
N GLU A 291 22.84 3.90 10.52
CA GLU A 291 23.91 2.94 10.68
C GLU A 291 23.42 1.49 10.59
N ILE A 292 24.34 0.61 10.22
CA ILE A 292 24.13 -0.85 10.27
C ILE A 292 24.72 -1.35 11.58
N ARG A 293 23.87 -2.01 12.37
CA ARG A 293 24.23 -2.62 13.65
C ARG A 293 23.86 -4.09 13.65
N LYS A 294 24.48 -4.87 14.55
CA LYS A 294 24.14 -6.28 14.75
C LYS A 294 22.99 -6.42 15.73
N PHE A 295 22.00 -7.19 15.34
CA PHE A 295 20.80 -7.47 16.14
C PHE A 295 20.56 -8.95 16.26
N LYS A 296 19.88 -9.36 17.33
CA LYS A 296 19.38 -10.70 17.54
C LYS A 296 17.89 -10.65 17.89
N LEU A 297 17.14 -11.64 17.40
CA LEU A 297 15.73 -11.81 17.73
C LEU A 297 15.56 -12.67 18.97
N PHE A 298 14.65 -12.28 19.86
CA PHE A 298 14.30 -13.02 21.06
C PHE A 298 12.80 -13.26 21.11
N LEU A 299 12.41 -14.48 21.41
CA LEU A 299 11.03 -14.87 21.63
C LEU A 299 10.72 -14.85 23.12
N PHE A 300 9.72 -14.09 23.52
CA PHE A 300 9.24 -14.02 24.90
C PHE A 300 7.86 -14.68 24.99
N ASP A 301 7.77 -15.73 25.79
CA ASP A 301 6.51 -16.31 26.21
C ASP A 301 6.04 -15.60 27.48
N ARG A 302 4.85 -15.03 27.51
CA ARG A 302 4.22 -14.63 28.75
C ARG A 302 3.64 -15.87 29.41
N GLU A 303 4.26 -16.30 30.50
CA GLU A 303 3.69 -17.30 31.40
C GLU A 303 2.24 -16.93 31.71
N ASN A 304 1.30 -17.83 31.50
CA ASN A 304 -0.15 -17.71 31.75
C ASN A 304 -1.03 -16.96 30.71
N SER A 305 -0.52 -16.47 29.58
CA SER A 305 -1.38 -15.78 28.61
C SER A 305 -1.37 -16.36 27.19
N GLY A 306 -0.49 -17.33 26.91
CA GLY A 306 -0.32 -17.88 25.55
C GLY A 306 0.13 -16.88 24.49
N HIS A 307 0.51 -15.66 24.89
CA HIS A 307 0.94 -14.62 23.98
C HIS A 307 2.45 -14.62 23.81
N ARG A 308 2.89 -14.96 22.61
CA ARG A 308 4.30 -14.85 22.19
C ARG A 308 4.59 -13.44 21.66
N LYS A 309 5.73 -12.88 22.06
CA LYS A 309 6.24 -11.61 21.54
C LYS A 309 7.65 -11.76 21.04
N ILE A 310 7.93 -11.23 19.86
CA ILE A 310 9.28 -11.06 19.35
C ILE A 310 9.82 -9.71 19.80
N ARG A 311 11.08 -9.71 20.20
CA ARG A 311 11.85 -8.50 20.46
C ARG A 311 13.18 -8.56 19.75
N LEU A 312 13.61 -7.39 19.30
CA LEU A 312 14.93 -7.17 18.74
C LEU A 312 15.83 -6.63 19.86
N ALA A 313 17.02 -7.17 19.98
CA ALA A 313 18.04 -6.67 20.88
C ALA A 313 19.33 -6.38 20.10
N LEU A 314 20.04 -5.35 20.49
CA LEU A 314 21.38 -5.02 20.01
C LEU A 314 22.38 -6.03 20.59
N VAL A 315 23.32 -6.48 19.76
CA VAL A 315 24.39 -7.44 20.16
C VAL A 315 25.70 -6.72 20.31
#